data_b712318d47d841759dcb41654082f223
#
_entry.id   b712318d47d841759dcb41654082f223
#
_cell.length_a   1.000
_cell.length_b   1.000
_cell.length_c   1.000
_cell.angle_alpha   90.00
_cell.angle_beta   90.00
_cell.angle_gamma   90.00
#
_symmetry.space_group_name_H-M   'P 1'
#
loop_
_entity.id
_entity.type
_entity.pdbx_description
1 polymer ?
#
loop_
_entity_poly.entity_id
_entity_poly.type
_entity_poly.pdbx_seq_one_letter_code
_entity_poly.pdbx_strand_id
1 'polypeptide(L)'
;QNFVTIKCIKEKKIMGTGGALFNIKKKVKDFILINGDTLFDINLHELINSSKKNSFGSMALVKKINQNSKKLNNLTLKKKIVNYNKNGKYMNGGIYYFKKKIFKYIPNKKCSLENDILPNLINRKKINGKIFKNFFIDIGTKKYFKKASKKLHQQFKKPAVFLDRDGVINYDFGYVNSIKKFKFKNKVVEGLRYIIX
;
A
#
# COMPACT_ATOMS: atom_id res chain seq x y z
N GLN A 1 23.99 -5.35 -6.18
CA GLN A 1 22.97 -6.37 -6.56
C GLN A 1 21.61 -5.70 -6.71
N ASN A 2 21.00 -5.82 -7.88
CA ASN A 2 19.65 -5.31 -8.11
C ASN A 2 18.64 -6.33 -7.58
N PHE A 3 18.01 -6.00 -6.47
CA PHE A 3 17.01 -6.86 -5.84
C PHE A 3 15.60 -6.68 -6.42
N VAL A 4 15.43 -5.73 -7.35
CA VAL A 4 14.13 -5.43 -7.92
C VAL A 4 14.21 -5.42 -9.46
N THR A 5 13.30 -6.17 -10.09
CA THR A 5 13.16 -6.16 -11.55
C THR A 5 11.98 -5.25 -11.92
N ILE A 6 12.24 -4.21 -12.71
CA ILE A 6 11.22 -3.29 -13.20
C ILE A 6 10.88 -3.64 -14.65
N LYS A 7 9.58 -3.81 -14.93
CA LYS A 7 9.07 -4.10 -16.28
C LYS A 7 7.98 -3.10 -16.66
N CYS A 8 8.23 -2.30 -17.68
CA CYS A 8 7.24 -1.39 -18.25
C CYS A 8 6.37 -2.13 -19.27
N ILE A 9 5.06 -1.93 -19.20
CA ILE A 9 4.11 -2.52 -20.12
C ILE A 9 3.37 -1.41 -20.84
N LYS A 10 3.69 -1.24 -22.11
CA LYS A 10 3.05 -0.23 -22.96
C LYS A 10 1.68 -0.73 -23.42
N GLU A 11 0.67 0.10 -23.28
CA GLU A 11 -0.66 -0.15 -23.84
C GLU A 11 -0.71 0.26 -25.31
N LYS A 12 -1.25 -0.60 -26.16
CA LYS A 12 -1.51 -0.27 -27.59
C LYS A 12 -2.66 0.74 -27.72
N LYS A 13 -3.63 0.68 -26.83
CA LYS A 13 -4.80 1.57 -26.76
C LYS A 13 -5.08 1.86 -25.29
N ILE A 14 -5.61 3.03 -24.99
CA ILE A 14 -5.97 3.42 -23.61
C ILE A 14 -7.11 2.52 -23.11
N MET A 15 -6.80 1.67 -22.16
CA MET A 15 -7.72 0.66 -21.61
C MET A 15 -8.39 1.09 -20.29
N GLY A 16 -7.98 2.21 -19.71
CA GLY A 16 -8.47 2.64 -18.41
C GLY A 16 -7.85 1.83 -17.26
N THR A 17 -8.09 2.25 -16.02
CA THR A 17 -7.44 1.68 -14.83
C THR A 17 -7.74 0.19 -14.63
N GLY A 18 -8.91 -0.26 -15.05
CA GLY A 18 -9.28 -1.68 -14.94
C GLY A 18 -8.81 -2.51 -16.14
N GLY A 19 -9.04 -2.01 -17.36
CA GLY A 19 -8.66 -2.74 -18.58
C GLY A 19 -7.15 -2.92 -18.73
N ALA A 20 -6.36 -1.96 -18.28
CA ALA A 20 -4.90 -2.04 -18.27
C ALA A 20 -4.39 -3.31 -17.57
N LEU A 21 -5.10 -3.74 -16.51
CA LEU A 21 -4.74 -4.94 -15.77
C LEU A 21 -4.83 -6.22 -16.62
N PHE A 22 -5.64 -6.22 -17.68
CA PHE A 22 -5.72 -7.39 -18.56
C PHE A 22 -4.35 -7.73 -19.18
N ASN A 23 -3.53 -6.73 -19.45
CA ASN A 23 -2.21 -6.90 -20.08
C ASN A 23 -1.22 -7.63 -19.18
N ILE A 24 -1.45 -7.66 -17.86
CA ILE A 24 -0.57 -8.35 -16.92
C ILE A 24 -1.11 -9.72 -16.47
N LYS A 25 -2.30 -10.12 -16.94
CA LYS A 25 -2.99 -11.34 -16.50
C LYS A 25 -2.13 -12.60 -16.52
N LYS A 26 -1.31 -12.78 -17.57
CA LYS A 26 -0.42 -13.94 -17.72
C LYS A 26 0.91 -13.77 -16.98
N LYS A 27 1.22 -12.56 -16.51
CA LYS A 27 2.54 -12.19 -15.97
C LYS A 27 2.60 -12.19 -14.45
N VAL A 28 1.45 -12.20 -13.78
CA VAL A 28 1.39 -12.09 -12.32
C VAL A 28 0.61 -13.24 -11.69
N LYS A 29 0.96 -13.55 -10.46
CA LYS A 29 0.18 -14.41 -9.56
C LYS A 29 -0.77 -13.51 -8.74
N ASP A 30 -0.79 -13.63 -7.43
CA ASP A 30 -1.40 -12.65 -6.55
C ASP A 30 -0.47 -11.41 -6.52
N PHE A 31 -1.02 -10.22 -6.46
CA PHE A 31 -0.23 -8.99 -6.60
C PHE A 31 -0.78 -7.82 -5.79
N ILE A 32 0.09 -6.86 -5.56
CA ILE A 32 -0.30 -5.55 -5.02
C ILE A 32 -0.41 -4.58 -6.19
N LEU A 33 -1.51 -3.85 -6.20
CA LEU A 33 -1.75 -2.75 -7.14
C LEU A 33 -1.70 -1.44 -6.37
N ILE A 34 -0.94 -0.48 -6.89
CA ILE A 34 -0.80 0.85 -6.29
C ILE A 34 -1.10 1.90 -7.36
N ASN A 35 -1.98 2.85 -7.03
CA ASN A 35 -2.24 3.98 -7.92
C ASN A 35 -0.97 4.85 -8.03
N GLY A 36 -0.64 5.28 -9.23
CA GLY A 36 0.59 6.05 -9.49
C GLY A 36 0.56 7.50 -8.98
N ASP A 37 -0.60 7.98 -8.57
CA ASP A 37 -0.80 9.34 -8.05
C ASP A 37 -1.13 9.36 -6.56
N THR A 38 -0.88 8.26 -5.85
CA THR A 38 -1.21 8.13 -4.43
C THR A 38 0.01 7.65 -3.65
N LEU A 39 0.30 8.33 -2.55
CA LEU A 39 1.23 7.82 -1.55
C LEU A 39 0.45 7.53 -0.27
N PHE A 40 0.50 6.29 0.17
CA PHE A 40 -0.13 5.82 1.40
C PHE A 40 0.89 4.94 2.14
N ASP A 41 1.39 5.45 3.24
CA ASP A 41 2.46 4.81 4.02
C ASP A 41 1.86 3.71 4.89
N ILE A 42 1.67 2.52 4.32
CA ILE A 42 1.02 1.40 5.02
C ILE A 42 1.89 0.15 5.05
N ASN A 43 1.63 -0.70 6.02
CA ASN A 43 2.20 -2.05 6.07
C ASN A 43 1.46 -2.94 5.07
N LEU A 44 2.14 -3.29 3.98
CA LEU A 44 1.56 -4.13 2.92
C LEU A 44 1.23 -5.55 3.39
N HIS A 45 1.98 -6.11 4.35
CA HIS A 45 1.68 -7.43 4.92
C HIS A 45 0.34 -7.42 5.66
N GLU A 46 0.03 -6.34 6.38
CA GLU A 46 -1.27 -6.20 7.03
C GLU A 46 -2.42 -6.16 6.03
N LEU A 47 -2.19 -5.49 4.89
CA LEU A 47 -3.20 -5.45 3.81
C LEU A 47 -3.42 -6.84 3.22
N ILE A 48 -2.34 -7.58 2.92
CA ILE A 48 -2.40 -8.95 2.41
C ILE A 48 -3.16 -9.84 3.40
N ASN A 49 -2.80 -9.80 4.68
CA ASN A 49 -3.39 -10.62 5.74
C ASN A 49 -4.86 -10.27 6.05
N SER A 50 -5.33 -9.10 5.61
CA SER A 50 -6.75 -8.76 5.74
C SER A 50 -7.64 -9.49 4.74
N SER A 51 -7.06 -10.09 3.69
CA SER A 51 -7.79 -10.79 2.63
C SER A 51 -8.20 -12.19 3.06
N LYS A 52 -9.49 -12.45 3.19
CA LYS A 52 -10.03 -13.78 3.53
C LYS A 52 -9.90 -14.77 2.35
N LYS A 53 -9.92 -16.07 2.64
CA LYS A 53 -9.80 -17.15 1.65
C LYS A 53 -10.78 -16.96 0.47
N ASN A 54 -12.04 -16.63 0.74
CA ASN A 54 -13.10 -16.53 -0.26
C ASN A 54 -13.22 -15.16 -0.93
N SER A 55 -12.38 -14.17 -0.54
CA SER A 55 -12.36 -12.86 -1.21
C SER A 55 -11.48 -12.88 -2.47
N PHE A 56 -11.67 -11.88 -3.33
CA PHE A 56 -10.81 -11.65 -4.49
C PHE A 56 -9.61 -10.77 -4.15
N GLY A 57 -9.57 -10.23 -2.93
CA GLY A 57 -8.47 -9.43 -2.45
C GLY A 57 -8.91 -8.50 -1.33
N SER A 58 -8.06 -7.54 -1.02
CA SER A 58 -8.31 -6.53 -0.01
C SER A 58 -7.93 -5.14 -0.52
N MET A 59 -8.57 -4.12 0.06
CA MET A 59 -8.43 -2.72 -0.27
C MET A 59 -7.98 -1.95 0.96
N ALA A 60 -6.98 -1.10 0.81
CA ALA A 60 -6.59 -0.15 1.86
C ALA A 60 -7.65 0.96 1.93
N LEU A 61 -8.14 1.21 3.14
CA LEU A 61 -9.14 2.23 3.42
C LEU A 61 -8.52 3.32 4.29
N VAL A 62 -8.83 4.56 3.97
CA VAL A 62 -8.43 5.73 4.76
C VAL A 62 -9.67 6.50 5.21
N LYS A 63 -9.57 7.19 6.35
CA LYS A 63 -10.67 8.04 6.83
C LYS A 63 -10.92 9.17 5.81
N LYS A 64 -12.17 9.41 5.51
CA LYS A 64 -12.60 10.42 4.54
C LYS A 64 -12.16 11.81 5.00
N ILE A 65 -11.51 12.57 4.12
CA ILE A 65 -10.94 13.88 4.43
C ILE A 65 -11.96 15.01 4.19
N ASN A 66 -12.82 14.87 3.15
CA ASN A 66 -13.85 15.85 2.80
C ASN A 66 -15.17 15.17 2.42
N GLN A 67 -16.29 15.85 2.65
CA GLN A 67 -17.63 15.29 2.41
C GLN A 67 -18.00 15.19 0.92
N ASN A 68 -17.41 15.99 0.04
CA ASN A 68 -17.76 16.06 -1.38
C ASN A 68 -16.87 15.11 -2.22
N SER A 69 -17.26 13.87 -2.35
CA SER A 69 -16.42 12.94 -3.05
C SER A 69 -17.18 11.79 -3.75
N LYS A 70 -16.60 11.35 -4.84
CA LYS A 70 -17.08 10.34 -5.80
C LYS A 70 -17.44 8.98 -5.16
N LYS A 71 -18.09 8.10 -5.92
CA LYS A 71 -18.67 6.81 -5.50
C LYS A 71 -17.83 5.93 -4.54
N LEU A 72 -16.51 5.87 -4.70
CA LEU A 72 -15.65 5.04 -3.82
C LEU A 72 -15.26 5.72 -2.50
N ASN A 73 -15.92 6.81 -2.16
CA ASN A 73 -15.63 7.61 -0.98
C ASN A 73 -16.70 7.53 0.11
N ASN A 74 -17.64 6.62 -0.03
CA ASN A 74 -18.67 6.38 0.98
C ASN A 74 -18.66 4.91 1.36
N LEU A 75 -17.52 4.48 1.95
CA LEU A 75 -17.30 3.09 2.30
C LEU A 75 -17.41 2.87 3.80
N THR A 76 -17.88 1.69 4.16
CA THR A 76 -17.87 1.17 5.53
C THR A 76 -17.18 -0.19 5.54
N LEU A 77 -16.73 -0.59 6.72
CA LEU A 77 -16.11 -1.89 6.92
C LEU A 77 -16.90 -2.65 7.99
N LYS A 78 -17.44 -3.82 7.62
CA LYS A 78 -18.15 -4.70 8.56
C LYS A 78 -17.56 -6.12 8.45
N LYS A 79 -17.03 -6.64 9.56
CA LYS A 79 -16.37 -7.97 9.62
C LYS A 79 -15.29 -8.14 8.51
N LYS A 80 -14.51 -7.09 8.26
CA LYS A 80 -13.48 -6.99 7.19
C LYS A 80 -14.05 -6.94 5.75
N ILE A 81 -15.37 -6.87 5.54
CA ILE A 81 -15.99 -6.75 4.23
C ILE A 81 -16.26 -5.27 3.94
N VAL A 82 -15.82 -4.81 2.77
CA VAL A 82 -16.08 -3.44 2.31
C VAL A 82 -17.52 -3.35 1.81
N ASN A 83 -18.21 -2.29 2.18
CA ASN A 83 -19.60 -2.03 1.76
C ASN A 83 -19.77 -0.55 1.42
N TYR A 84 -20.71 -0.27 0.52
CA TYR A 84 -21.19 1.10 0.29
C TYR A 84 -22.19 1.49 1.36
N ASN A 85 -22.12 2.77 1.79
CA ASN A 85 -23.10 3.34 2.70
C ASN A 85 -23.10 4.86 2.51
N LYS A 86 -24.26 5.50 2.38
CA LYS A 86 -24.36 6.96 2.20
C LYS A 86 -23.57 7.73 3.27
N ASN A 87 -23.55 7.20 4.48
CA ASN A 87 -22.84 7.80 5.62
C ASN A 87 -21.46 7.12 5.86
N GLY A 88 -20.91 6.49 4.84
CA GLY A 88 -19.60 5.84 4.93
C GLY A 88 -18.48 6.79 5.31
N LYS A 89 -17.71 6.41 6.32
CA LYS A 89 -16.64 7.23 6.91
C LYS A 89 -15.28 7.02 6.24
N TYR A 90 -15.20 6.09 5.29
CA TYR A 90 -13.93 5.71 4.67
C TYR A 90 -13.97 5.93 3.17
N MET A 91 -12.78 6.08 2.60
CA MET A 91 -12.60 6.15 1.16
C MET A 91 -11.51 5.17 0.73
N ASN A 92 -11.47 4.91 -0.55
CA ASN A 92 -10.47 4.10 -1.21
C ASN A 92 -9.09 4.76 -1.09
N GLY A 93 -8.11 4.03 -0.57
CA GLY A 93 -6.74 4.52 -0.38
C GLY A 93 -5.81 4.27 -1.56
N GLY A 94 -6.30 3.73 -2.68
CA GLY A 94 -5.50 3.56 -3.89
C GLY A 94 -4.46 2.44 -3.83
N ILE A 95 -4.48 1.61 -2.79
CA ILE A 95 -3.62 0.43 -2.68
C ILE A 95 -4.50 -0.80 -2.46
N TYR A 96 -4.21 -1.84 -3.24
CA TYR A 96 -4.99 -3.09 -3.22
C TYR A 96 -4.07 -4.30 -3.23
N TYR A 97 -4.47 -5.33 -2.55
CA TYR A 97 -3.95 -6.68 -2.78
C TYR A 97 -5.00 -7.46 -3.55
N PHE A 98 -4.64 -8.01 -4.69
CA PHE A 98 -5.54 -8.83 -5.50
C PHE A 98 -5.01 -10.24 -5.68
N LYS A 99 -5.90 -11.20 -5.52
CA LYS A 99 -5.64 -12.60 -5.89
C LYS A 99 -5.79 -12.76 -7.40
N LYS A 100 -5.03 -13.65 -8.00
CA LYS A 100 -5.07 -13.94 -9.45
C LYS A 100 -6.48 -14.10 -9.98
N LYS A 101 -7.38 -14.67 -9.20
CA LYS A 101 -8.80 -14.87 -9.61
C LYS A 101 -9.57 -13.57 -9.89
N ILE A 102 -9.03 -12.38 -9.54
CA ILE A 102 -9.63 -11.08 -9.92
C ILE A 102 -9.79 -10.96 -11.44
N PHE A 103 -8.90 -11.59 -12.22
CA PHE A 103 -8.91 -11.53 -13.67
C PHE A 103 -10.16 -12.15 -14.31
N LYS A 104 -10.98 -12.88 -13.57
CA LYS A 104 -12.30 -13.32 -14.02
C LYS A 104 -13.28 -12.14 -14.21
N TYR A 105 -12.99 -11.01 -13.57
CA TYR A 105 -13.82 -9.79 -13.60
C TYR A 105 -13.18 -8.64 -14.39
N ILE A 106 -12.00 -8.85 -14.95
CA ILE A 106 -11.29 -7.85 -15.73
C ILE A 106 -11.45 -8.19 -17.21
N PRO A 107 -12.28 -7.44 -17.96
CA PRO A 107 -12.51 -7.72 -19.37
C PRO A 107 -11.36 -7.21 -20.24
N ASN A 108 -11.23 -7.77 -21.45
CA ASN A 108 -10.29 -7.27 -22.45
C ASN A 108 -10.90 -6.11 -23.23
N LYS A 109 -11.25 -5.05 -22.50
CA LYS A 109 -11.80 -3.82 -23.09
C LYS A 109 -11.58 -2.66 -22.13
N LYS A 110 -11.76 -1.44 -22.62
CA LYS A 110 -11.66 -0.24 -21.79
C LYS A 110 -12.64 -0.31 -20.62
N CYS A 111 -12.13 -0.20 -19.40
CA CYS A 111 -12.96 -0.12 -18.19
C CYS A 111 -12.18 0.50 -17.04
N SER A 112 -12.92 1.02 -16.08
CA SER A 112 -12.38 1.60 -14.85
C SER A 112 -12.38 0.56 -13.74
N LEU A 113 -11.28 0.45 -13.04
CA LEU A 113 -11.22 -0.38 -11.82
C LEU A 113 -12.22 0.14 -10.79
N GLU A 114 -12.26 1.45 -10.61
CA GLU A 114 -13.03 2.13 -9.57
C GLU A 114 -14.54 2.20 -9.88
N ASN A 115 -14.90 2.40 -11.15
CA ASN A 115 -16.29 2.63 -11.52
C ASN A 115 -17.01 1.34 -12.01
N ASP A 116 -16.25 0.38 -12.55
CA ASP A 116 -16.86 -0.80 -13.16
C ASP A 116 -16.58 -2.08 -12.37
N ILE A 117 -15.34 -2.31 -11.97
CA ILE A 117 -14.91 -3.60 -11.39
C ILE A 117 -15.16 -3.63 -9.88
N LEU A 118 -14.61 -2.66 -9.14
CA LEU A 118 -14.72 -2.63 -7.68
C LEU A 118 -16.18 -2.57 -7.19
N PRO A 119 -17.08 -1.76 -7.79
CA PRO A 119 -18.47 -1.75 -7.34
C PRO A 119 -19.14 -3.12 -7.44
N ASN A 120 -18.90 -3.84 -8.52
CA ASN A 120 -19.44 -5.19 -8.71
C ASN A 120 -18.92 -6.14 -7.59
N LEU A 121 -17.62 -6.09 -7.31
CA LEU A 121 -17.01 -6.96 -6.31
C LEU A 121 -17.44 -6.59 -4.88
N ILE A 122 -17.62 -5.29 -4.60
CA ILE A 122 -18.10 -4.80 -3.30
C ILE A 122 -19.54 -5.26 -3.07
N ASN A 123 -20.42 -5.10 -4.07
CA ASN A 123 -21.83 -5.53 -3.99
C ASN A 123 -21.93 -7.04 -3.75
N ARG A 124 -21.04 -7.82 -4.36
CA ARG A 124 -20.96 -9.28 -4.15
C ARG A 124 -20.24 -9.67 -2.86
N LYS A 125 -19.80 -8.70 -2.04
CA LYS A 125 -19.08 -8.92 -0.78
C LYS A 125 -17.77 -9.72 -0.98
N LYS A 126 -17.12 -9.50 -2.11
CA LYS A 126 -15.90 -10.22 -2.51
C LYS A 126 -14.60 -9.44 -2.27
N ILE A 127 -14.69 -8.22 -1.75
CA ILE A 127 -13.51 -7.40 -1.39
C ILE A 127 -13.49 -7.20 0.13
N ASN A 128 -12.38 -7.56 0.73
CA ASN A 128 -12.08 -7.23 2.11
C ASN A 128 -11.46 -5.83 2.20
N GLY A 129 -11.33 -5.31 3.40
CA GLY A 129 -10.70 -4.03 3.64
C GLY A 129 -9.90 -4.01 4.92
N LYS A 130 -8.96 -3.11 4.97
CA LYS A 130 -8.19 -2.77 6.18
C LYS A 130 -8.12 -1.25 6.25
N ILE A 131 -8.49 -0.72 7.42
CA ILE A 131 -8.40 0.72 7.69
C ILE A 131 -6.98 1.01 8.18
N PHE A 132 -6.36 2.02 7.57
CA PHE A 132 -5.06 2.53 7.99
C PHE A 132 -5.21 4.00 8.38
N LYS A 133 -4.48 4.42 9.40
CA LYS A 133 -4.45 5.81 9.90
C LYS A 133 -3.17 6.54 9.50
N ASN A 134 -2.32 5.88 8.78
CA ASN A 134 -1.01 6.34 8.35
C ASN A 134 -1.10 7.53 7.38
N PHE A 135 0.04 8.16 7.12
CA PHE A 135 0.12 9.27 6.18
C PHE A 135 -0.45 8.88 4.81
N PHE A 136 -1.35 9.71 4.32
CA PHE A 136 -2.02 9.51 3.02
C PHE A 136 -2.05 10.84 2.27
N ILE A 137 -1.64 10.81 1.01
CA ILE A 137 -1.78 11.94 0.10
C ILE A 137 -2.06 11.43 -1.32
N ASP A 138 -3.05 12.07 -1.97
CA ASP A 138 -3.44 11.84 -3.36
C ASP A 138 -3.08 13.11 -4.13
N ILE A 139 -2.25 12.98 -5.16
CA ILE A 139 -1.76 14.10 -5.98
C ILE A 139 -2.43 14.17 -7.35
N GLY A 140 -3.52 13.45 -7.56
CA GLY A 140 -4.26 13.39 -8.83
C GLY A 140 -4.92 14.71 -9.27
N THR A 141 -4.81 15.79 -8.47
CA THR A 141 -5.27 17.11 -8.87
C THR A 141 -4.17 18.17 -8.68
N LYS A 142 -4.19 19.21 -9.52
CA LYS A 142 -3.23 20.33 -9.42
C LYS A 142 -3.18 20.96 -8.03
N LYS A 143 -4.33 21.07 -7.37
CA LYS A 143 -4.44 21.62 -6.01
C LYS A 143 -3.67 20.77 -4.98
N TYR A 144 -3.86 19.47 -5.03
CA TYR A 144 -3.19 18.54 -4.11
C TYR A 144 -1.71 18.36 -4.47
N PHE A 145 -1.38 18.36 -5.75
CA PHE A 145 0.00 18.29 -6.21
C PHE A 145 0.84 19.44 -5.62
N LYS A 146 0.34 20.68 -5.70
CA LYS A 146 1.04 21.86 -5.13
C LYS A 146 1.24 21.75 -3.61
N LYS A 147 0.29 21.14 -2.89
CA LYS A 147 0.39 20.92 -1.44
C LYS A 147 1.29 19.74 -1.06
N ALA A 148 1.46 18.82 -1.99
CA ALA A 148 2.18 17.56 -1.71
C ALA A 148 3.66 17.81 -1.41
N SER A 149 4.32 18.66 -2.18
CA SER A 149 5.75 18.95 -2.01
C SER A 149 6.08 19.31 -0.55
N LYS A 150 5.35 20.29 0.01
CA LYS A 150 5.55 20.71 1.40
C LYS A 150 5.23 19.58 2.40
N LYS A 151 4.10 18.90 2.20
CA LYS A 151 3.66 17.82 3.10
C LYS A 151 4.62 16.63 3.08
N LEU A 152 5.09 16.24 1.89
CA LEU A 152 6.02 15.13 1.74
C LEU A 152 7.36 15.45 2.41
N HIS A 153 7.87 16.66 2.21
CA HIS A 153 9.11 17.08 2.85
C HIS A 153 9.00 16.99 4.37
N GLN A 154 7.91 17.50 4.95
CA GLN A 154 7.67 17.45 6.38
C GLN A 154 7.53 16.00 6.89
N GLN A 155 6.82 15.15 6.14
CA GLN A 155 6.57 13.75 6.52
C GLN A 155 7.84 12.92 6.54
N PHE A 156 8.74 13.14 5.57
CA PHE A 156 9.94 12.32 5.41
C PHE A 156 11.21 12.96 5.98
N LYS A 157 11.13 14.19 6.44
CA LYS A 157 12.22 14.83 7.16
C LYS A 157 12.22 14.33 8.61
N LYS A 158 13.00 13.32 8.86
CA LYS A 158 13.12 12.71 10.19
C LYS A 158 14.53 12.91 10.73
N PRO A 159 14.69 13.05 12.03
CA PRO A 159 16.02 13.03 12.63
C PRO A 159 16.70 11.70 12.31
N ALA A 160 18.01 11.71 12.20
CA ALA A 160 18.82 10.52 11.99
C ALA A 160 19.86 10.41 13.10
N VAL A 161 20.11 9.19 13.53
CA VAL A 161 21.16 8.89 14.46
C VAL A 161 22.19 8.03 13.74
N PHE A 162 23.43 8.48 13.74
CA PHE A 162 24.56 7.74 13.19
C PHE A 162 25.24 7.03 14.34
N LEU A 163 25.33 5.72 14.26
CA LEU A 163 25.91 4.89 15.30
C LEU A 163 27.11 4.13 14.73
N ASP A 164 28.20 4.20 15.44
CA ASP A 164 29.31 3.31 15.13
C ASP A 164 28.93 1.88 15.50
N ARG A 165 29.53 0.93 14.83
CA ARG A 165 29.19 -0.49 15.04
C ARG A 165 30.06 -1.12 16.13
N ASP A 166 31.37 -1.11 15.92
CA ASP A 166 32.31 -1.83 16.81
C ASP A 166 32.56 -1.00 18.06
N GLY A 167 32.40 -1.60 19.23
CA GLY A 167 32.50 -0.91 20.51
C GLY A 167 31.24 -0.13 20.90
N VAL A 168 30.29 0.13 19.99
CA VAL A 168 29.01 0.82 20.29
C VAL A 168 27.83 -0.17 20.23
N ILE A 169 27.61 -0.80 19.09
CA ILE A 169 26.52 -1.77 18.92
C ILE A 169 26.95 -3.15 19.40
N ASN A 170 28.15 -3.58 19.02
CA ASN A 170 28.70 -4.87 19.40
C ASN A 170 30.03 -4.69 20.19
N TYR A 171 30.41 -5.73 20.91
CA TYR A 171 31.72 -5.78 21.50
C TYR A 171 32.79 -5.78 20.39
N ASP A 172 33.81 -4.98 20.57
CA ASP A 172 34.91 -4.90 19.64
C ASP A 172 36.00 -5.91 20.11
N PHE A 173 36.19 -6.93 19.31
CA PHE A 173 37.25 -7.96 19.53
C PHE A 173 38.37 -7.80 18.49
N GLY A 174 38.51 -6.62 17.88
CA GLY A 174 39.41 -6.38 16.77
C GLY A 174 38.85 -6.97 15.47
N TYR A 175 38.39 -6.13 14.54
CA TYR A 175 37.85 -6.51 13.24
C TYR A 175 36.79 -7.61 13.29
N VAL A 176 35.58 -7.22 13.65
CA VAL A 176 34.42 -8.15 13.65
C VAL A 176 33.93 -8.35 12.21
N ASN A 177 34.44 -9.37 11.55
CA ASN A 177 34.22 -9.68 10.13
C ASN A 177 33.33 -10.89 9.88
N SER A 178 32.76 -11.48 10.91
CA SER A 178 31.89 -12.65 10.77
C SER A 178 30.80 -12.66 11.84
N ILE A 179 29.67 -13.30 11.53
CA ILE A 179 28.55 -13.43 12.46
C ILE A 179 28.95 -14.15 13.75
N LYS A 180 29.88 -15.10 13.65
CA LYS A 180 30.38 -15.85 14.83
C LYS A 180 31.10 -14.95 15.84
N LYS A 181 31.75 -13.89 15.36
CA LYS A 181 32.43 -12.90 16.22
C LYS A 181 31.51 -11.76 16.67
N PHE A 182 30.29 -11.66 16.13
CA PHE A 182 29.38 -10.58 16.44
C PHE A 182 28.61 -10.87 17.73
N LYS A 183 28.78 -9.99 18.72
CA LYS A 183 28.08 -10.09 20.00
C LYS A 183 27.57 -8.70 20.41
N PHE A 184 26.26 -8.54 20.53
CA PHE A 184 25.68 -7.28 20.97
C PHE A 184 26.19 -6.88 22.36
N LYS A 185 26.44 -5.60 22.56
CA LYS A 185 26.68 -5.06 23.90
C LYS A 185 25.41 -5.12 24.74
N ASN A 186 25.55 -5.18 26.05
CA ASN A 186 24.42 -5.23 26.96
C ASN A 186 23.52 -4.00 26.74
N LYS A 187 22.21 -4.23 26.72
CA LYS A 187 21.16 -3.20 26.56
C LYS A 187 21.17 -2.42 25.23
N VAL A 188 22.04 -2.75 24.27
CA VAL A 188 22.05 -2.01 23.01
C VAL A 188 20.74 -2.14 22.24
N VAL A 189 20.12 -3.34 22.23
CA VAL A 189 18.83 -3.56 21.56
C VAL A 189 17.72 -2.71 22.20
N GLU A 190 17.73 -2.58 23.53
CA GLU A 190 16.85 -1.69 24.27
C GLU A 190 17.08 -0.23 23.86
N GLY A 191 18.32 0.21 23.88
CA GLY A 191 18.67 1.57 23.50
C GLY A 191 18.25 1.91 22.07
N LEU A 192 18.46 0.98 21.12
CA LEU A 192 18.01 1.17 19.73
C LEU A 192 16.48 1.30 19.63
N ARG A 193 15.73 0.57 20.43
CA ARG A 193 14.27 0.69 20.47
C ARG A 193 13.82 2.08 20.92
N TYR A 194 14.48 2.67 21.90
CA TYR A 194 14.19 4.05 22.34
C TYR A 194 14.45 5.10 21.24
N ILE A 195 15.42 4.85 20.40
CA ILE A 195 15.76 5.77 19.30
C ILE A 195 14.72 5.67 18.15
N ILE A 196 14.09 4.53 17.98
CA ILE A 196 13.16 4.22 16.88
C ILE A 196 11.69 4.55 17.20
N UNK A 197 11.64 4.47 18.39
CA UNK A 197 10.35 4.69 18.84
C UNK A 197 9.82 5.96 18.70
#